data_999f91952a48c51a0cd5140b48b26810
#
_entry.id   999f91952a48c51a0cd5140b48b26810
#
_cell.length_a   1.000
_cell.length_b   1.000
_cell.length_c   1.000
_cell.angle_alpha   90.00
_cell.angle_beta   90.00
_cell.angle_gamma   90.00
#
_symmetry.space_group_name_H-M   'P 1'
#
loop_
_entity.id
_entity.type
_entity.pdbx_description
1 polymer ?
#
loop_
_entity_poly.entity_id
_entity_poly.type
_entity_poly.pdbx_seq_one_letter_code
_entity_poly.pdbx_strand_id
1 'polypeptide(L)'
;YYKIGSGDLTAYPIIKEFAKRGKPIILSTGLSNIQEIKETIKFLQKQNSIYKSKDNLAVLQCTSTYPTPDDEVNLNVIKTLKKETGMSVGYSDHSLGDLALRVAYTRGAEVMEFHFTDTRENKTFRDHKISLTAQEVLSLINDIKKPALEILSSITDIRKMNILLGDSEKKVTKGEIKTNHVISFRRAIYSK
;
A
#
# COMPACT_ATOMS: atom_id res chain seq x y z
N TYR A 1 6.81 7.90 12.89
CA TYR A 1 5.89 6.78 12.66
C TYR A 1 6.63 5.49 12.33
N TYR A 2 5.91 4.37 12.42
CA TYR A 2 6.41 3.07 12.03
C TYR A 2 5.72 2.60 10.75
N LYS A 3 6.51 1.99 9.84
CA LYS A 3 5.98 1.31 8.66
C LYS A 3 6.02 -0.20 8.89
N ILE A 4 4.87 -0.84 8.72
CA ILE A 4 4.73 -2.30 8.78
C ILE A 4 4.41 -2.78 7.36
N GLY A 5 5.27 -3.64 6.84
CA GLY A 5 5.11 -4.23 5.52
C GLY A 5 3.97 -5.24 5.45
N SER A 6 3.50 -5.53 4.23
CA SER A 6 2.39 -6.46 3.99
C SER A 6 2.64 -7.86 4.57
N GLY A 7 3.87 -8.36 4.49
CA GLY A 7 4.25 -9.66 5.04
C GLY A 7 4.11 -9.79 6.55
N ASP A 8 4.16 -8.66 7.26
CA ASP A 8 4.14 -8.59 8.72
C ASP A 8 2.79 -8.17 9.30
N LEU A 9 1.75 -8.03 8.47
CA LEU A 9 0.42 -7.57 8.91
C LEU A 9 -0.14 -8.41 10.07
N THR A 10 0.14 -9.70 10.12
CA THR A 10 -0.30 -10.61 11.17
C THR A 10 0.81 -11.02 12.15
N ALA A 11 1.95 -10.34 12.11
CA ALA A 11 3.06 -10.56 13.03
C ALA A 11 2.79 -9.90 14.39
N TYR A 12 1.75 -10.34 15.10
CA TYR A 12 1.24 -9.74 16.32
C TYR A 12 2.29 -9.50 17.41
N PRO A 13 3.29 -10.37 17.65
CA PRO A 13 4.34 -10.09 18.62
C PRO A 13 5.12 -8.80 18.31
N ILE A 14 5.50 -8.61 17.04
CA ILE A 14 6.23 -7.41 16.58
C ILE A 14 5.31 -6.18 16.62
N ILE A 15 4.09 -6.31 16.09
CA ILE A 15 3.08 -5.24 16.08
C ILE A 15 2.78 -4.74 17.50
N LYS A 16 2.73 -5.64 18.48
CA LYS A 16 2.53 -5.30 19.90
C LYS A 16 3.64 -4.39 20.42
N GLU A 17 4.89 -4.68 20.09
CA GLU A 17 6.03 -3.87 20.54
C GLU A 17 6.02 -2.47 19.90
N PHE A 18 5.63 -2.35 18.63
CA PHE A 18 5.44 -1.04 18.00
C PHE A 18 4.27 -0.27 18.61
N ALA A 19 3.16 -0.97 18.88
CA ALA A 19 1.97 -0.34 19.44
C ALA A 19 2.21 0.25 20.86
N LYS A 20 2.99 -0.44 21.70
CA LYS A 20 3.39 0.06 23.03
C LYS A 20 4.12 1.40 22.97
N ARG A 21 4.85 1.67 21.90
CA ARG A 21 5.63 2.91 21.74
C ARG A 21 4.79 4.12 21.38
N GLY A 22 3.52 3.94 21.03
CA GLY A 22 2.54 5.00 20.82
C GLY A 22 2.86 5.96 19.67
N LYS A 23 3.61 5.52 18.65
CA LYS A 23 3.85 6.33 17.44
C LYS A 23 2.85 5.95 16.34
N PRO A 24 2.48 6.87 15.44
CA PRO A 24 1.63 6.54 14.30
C PRO A 24 2.18 5.36 13.50
N ILE A 25 1.28 4.53 12.99
CA ILE A 25 1.60 3.34 12.19
C ILE A 25 1.02 3.48 10.79
N ILE A 26 1.85 3.14 9.78
CA ILE A 26 1.43 2.93 8.40
C ILE A 26 1.52 1.43 8.12
N LEU A 27 0.39 0.80 7.81
CA LEU A 27 0.24 -0.64 7.67
C LEU A 27 -0.11 -1.01 6.23
N SER A 28 0.81 -1.65 5.49
CA SER A 28 0.51 -2.21 4.17
C SER A 28 -0.27 -3.51 4.27
N THR A 29 -1.21 -3.71 3.34
CA THR A 29 -2.21 -4.79 3.39
C THR A 29 -2.14 -5.77 2.23
N GLY A 30 -1.05 -5.82 1.50
CA GLY A 30 -0.81 -6.87 0.51
C GLY A 30 -0.83 -8.25 1.17
N LEU A 31 -1.14 -9.31 0.40
CA LEU A 31 -1.27 -10.69 0.88
C LEU A 31 -2.36 -10.89 1.96
N SER A 32 -3.28 -9.96 2.12
CA SER A 32 -4.29 -9.99 3.19
C SER A 32 -5.69 -9.75 2.64
N ASN A 33 -6.66 -10.39 3.26
CA ASN A 33 -8.07 -10.12 3.04
C ASN A 33 -8.58 -9.06 4.05
N ILE A 34 -9.82 -8.60 3.84
CA ILE A 34 -10.42 -7.54 4.66
C ILE A 34 -10.60 -7.95 6.12
N GLN A 35 -10.85 -9.23 6.38
CA GLN A 35 -11.03 -9.73 7.75
C GLN A 35 -9.72 -9.69 8.54
N GLU A 36 -8.62 -10.15 7.97
CA GLU A 36 -7.29 -10.09 8.58
C GLU A 36 -6.88 -8.64 8.87
N ILE A 37 -7.19 -7.70 7.97
CA ILE A 37 -6.91 -6.28 8.16
C ILE A 37 -7.70 -5.74 9.36
N LYS A 38 -8.99 -6.03 9.44
CA LYS A 38 -9.86 -5.60 10.55
C LYS A 38 -9.42 -6.20 11.89
N GLU A 39 -8.99 -7.45 11.91
CA GLU A 39 -8.45 -8.10 13.11
C GLU A 39 -7.17 -7.43 13.59
N THR A 40 -6.26 -7.11 12.67
CA THR A 40 -5.02 -6.41 13.00
C THR A 40 -5.27 -4.99 13.52
N ILE A 41 -6.20 -4.25 12.92
CA ILE A 41 -6.61 -2.94 13.43
C ILE A 41 -7.18 -3.05 14.84
N LYS A 42 -8.09 -3.99 15.09
CA LYS A 42 -8.65 -4.24 16.43
C LYS A 42 -7.56 -4.61 17.43
N PHE A 43 -6.60 -5.43 17.01
CA PHE A 43 -5.46 -5.79 17.85
C PHE A 43 -4.64 -4.55 18.23
N LEU A 44 -4.28 -3.68 17.27
CA LEU A 44 -3.58 -2.43 17.52
C LEU A 44 -4.34 -1.53 18.51
N GLN A 45 -5.64 -1.34 18.28
CA GLN A 45 -6.52 -0.53 19.13
C GLN A 45 -6.64 -1.07 20.57
N LYS A 46 -6.54 -2.39 20.73
CA LYS A 46 -6.50 -3.05 22.05
C LYS A 46 -5.15 -2.84 22.75
N GLN A 47 -4.04 -2.82 22.00
CA GLN A 47 -2.72 -2.57 22.57
C GLN A 47 -2.54 -1.11 23.01
N ASN A 48 -3.07 -0.16 22.21
CA ASN A 48 -2.97 1.26 22.52
C ASN A 48 -4.15 2.02 21.89
N SER A 49 -4.90 2.76 22.70
CA SER A 49 -6.10 3.47 22.28
C SER A 49 -5.87 4.59 21.26
N ILE A 50 -4.64 5.10 21.09
CA ILE A 50 -4.32 6.11 20.08
C ILE A 50 -4.65 5.64 18.67
N TYR A 51 -4.60 4.32 18.39
CA TYR A 51 -4.92 3.74 17.08
C TYR A 51 -6.42 3.66 16.77
N LYS A 52 -7.28 4.20 17.64
CA LYS A 52 -8.68 4.49 17.32
C LYS A 52 -8.81 5.75 16.46
N SER A 53 -7.81 6.66 16.51
CA SER A 53 -7.76 7.82 15.63
C SER A 53 -7.15 7.46 14.29
N LYS A 54 -7.78 7.94 13.21
CA LYS A 54 -7.27 7.85 11.85
C LYS A 54 -5.95 8.61 11.65
N ASP A 55 -5.63 9.55 12.54
CA ASP A 55 -4.38 10.32 12.49
C ASP A 55 -3.17 9.48 12.93
N ASN A 56 -3.41 8.39 13.65
CA ASN A 56 -2.37 7.51 14.19
C ASN A 56 -2.29 6.14 13.50
N LEU A 57 -3.22 5.83 12.60
CA LEU A 57 -3.20 4.58 11.85
C LEU A 57 -3.69 4.78 10.43
N ALA A 58 -2.81 4.49 9.47
CA ALA A 58 -3.16 4.43 8.06
C ALA A 58 -3.00 3.00 7.54
N VAL A 59 -3.91 2.58 6.66
CA VAL A 59 -3.85 1.29 5.96
C VAL A 59 -3.67 1.51 4.47
N LEU A 60 -2.73 0.80 3.85
CA LEU A 60 -2.42 0.99 2.44
C LEU A 60 -2.94 -0.19 1.61
N GLN A 61 -3.76 0.09 0.57
CA GLN A 61 -3.93 -0.87 -0.50
C GLN A 61 -2.55 -1.19 -1.09
N CYS A 62 -2.29 -2.46 -1.29
CA CYS A 62 -1.01 -2.94 -1.80
C CYS A 62 -1.20 -4.30 -2.48
N THR A 63 -0.49 -4.51 -3.59
CA THR A 63 -0.30 -5.81 -4.24
C THR A 63 1.17 -6.17 -4.16
N SER A 64 1.48 -7.35 -3.60
CA SER A 64 2.87 -7.76 -3.30
C SER A 64 3.50 -8.54 -4.46
N THR A 65 3.32 -8.06 -5.69
CA THR A 65 3.96 -8.55 -6.92
C THR A 65 4.87 -7.46 -7.48
N TYR A 66 6.08 -7.79 -7.95
CA TYR A 66 7.12 -6.84 -8.33
C TYR A 66 7.68 -7.13 -9.73
N PRO A 67 7.29 -6.39 -10.80
CA PRO A 67 6.26 -5.35 -10.83
C PRO A 67 4.86 -5.91 -10.65
N THR A 68 3.93 -5.09 -10.15
CA THR A 68 2.50 -5.41 -10.13
C THR A 68 1.93 -5.26 -11.54
N PRO A 69 1.27 -6.31 -12.10
CA PRO A 69 0.49 -6.16 -13.33
C PRO A 69 -0.65 -5.14 -13.16
N ASP A 70 -0.96 -4.39 -14.21
CA ASP A 70 -1.96 -3.32 -14.13
C ASP A 70 -3.35 -3.81 -13.69
N ASP A 71 -3.75 -5.03 -14.06
CA ASP A 71 -5.02 -5.67 -13.70
C ASP A 71 -5.07 -6.22 -12.26
N GLU A 72 -3.92 -6.27 -11.57
CA GLU A 72 -3.83 -6.66 -10.16
C GLU A 72 -3.72 -5.47 -9.20
N VAL A 73 -3.64 -4.25 -9.69
CA VAL A 73 -3.49 -3.03 -8.87
C VAL A 73 -4.70 -2.74 -8.00
N ASN A 74 -5.91 -2.91 -8.53
CA ASN A 74 -7.20 -2.87 -7.81
C ASN A 74 -7.40 -1.62 -6.93
N LEU A 75 -7.30 -0.43 -7.49
CA LEU A 75 -7.39 0.84 -6.74
C LEU A 75 -8.78 1.14 -6.17
N ASN A 76 -9.84 0.49 -6.66
CA ASN A 76 -11.17 0.60 -6.04
C ASN A 76 -11.19 0.05 -4.60
N VAL A 77 -10.25 -0.81 -4.23
CA VAL A 77 -10.07 -1.30 -2.85
C VAL A 77 -9.78 -0.17 -1.86
N ILE A 78 -9.22 0.96 -2.29
CA ILE A 78 -9.04 2.16 -1.45
C ILE A 78 -10.37 2.59 -0.82
N LYS A 79 -11.44 2.65 -1.62
CA LYS A 79 -12.77 3.00 -1.12
C LYS A 79 -13.33 1.95 -0.17
N THR A 80 -13.11 0.68 -0.48
CA THR A 80 -13.52 -0.45 0.38
C THR A 80 -12.80 -0.40 1.72
N LEU A 81 -11.49 -0.22 1.74
CA LEU A 81 -10.72 -0.08 2.98
C LEU A 81 -11.21 1.10 3.82
N LYS A 82 -11.47 2.26 3.20
CA LYS A 82 -11.99 3.44 3.90
C LYS A 82 -13.34 3.16 4.55
N LYS A 83 -14.26 2.54 3.82
CA LYS A 83 -15.59 2.14 4.32
C LYS A 83 -15.52 1.12 5.45
N GLU A 84 -14.72 0.06 5.26
CA GLU A 84 -14.69 -1.11 6.16
C GLU A 84 -13.86 -0.88 7.42
N THR A 85 -12.88 0.02 7.39
CA THR A 85 -11.97 0.24 8.51
C THR A 85 -12.19 1.56 9.25
N GLY A 86 -12.70 2.59 8.57
CA GLY A 86 -12.81 3.95 9.11
C GLY A 86 -11.46 4.65 9.35
N MET A 87 -10.34 4.05 8.92
CA MET A 87 -9.00 4.60 9.10
C MET A 87 -8.59 5.47 7.90
N SER A 88 -7.50 6.23 8.05
CA SER A 88 -6.81 6.82 6.90
C SER A 88 -6.38 5.71 5.94
N VAL A 89 -6.56 5.94 4.64
CA VAL A 89 -6.24 4.94 3.62
C VAL A 89 -5.28 5.52 2.60
N GLY A 90 -4.33 4.69 2.17
CA GLY A 90 -3.37 5.03 1.15
C GLY A 90 -3.14 3.92 0.14
N TYR A 91 -2.08 4.09 -0.62
CA TYR A 91 -1.66 3.13 -1.65
C TYR A 91 -0.15 2.91 -1.57
N SER A 92 0.26 1.65 -1.58
CA SER A 92 1.66 1.21 -1.70
C SER A 92 1.86 0.60 -3.08
N ASP A 93 2.65 1.29 -3.92
CA ASP A 93 2.79 1.00 -5.33
C ASP A 93 4.00 0.13 -5.65
N HIS A 94 3.77 -0.88 -6.48
CA HIS A 94 4.80 -1.72 -7.07
C HIS A 94 4.60 -1.88 -8.59
N SER A 95 3.77 -1.02 -9.21
CA SER A 95 3.54 -0.99 -10.65
C SER A 95 4.67 -0.26 -11.38
N LEU A 96 4.60 -0.19 -12.71
CA LEU A 96 5.56 0.56 -13.52
C LEU A 96 5.07 1.98 -13.76
N GLY A 97 5.94 2.96 -13.48
CA GLY A 97 5.62 4.38 -13.64
C GLY A 97 4.78 4.94 -12.48
N ASP A 98 4.11 6.07 -12.69
CA ASP A 98 3.41 6.81 -11.63
C ASP A 98 1.90 6.93 -11.84
N LEU A 99 1.36 6.34 -12.92
CA LEU A 99 -0.06 6.45 -13.25
C LEU A 99 -0.95 5.87 -12.13
N ALA A 100 -0.56 4.72 -11.55
CA ALA A 100 -1.31 4.10 -10.45
C ALA A 100 -1.37 5.03 -9.22
N LEU A 101 -0.29 5.74 -8.90
CA LEU A 101 -0.24 6.73 -7.81
C LEU A 101 -1.17 7.91 -8.08
N ARG A 102 -1.20 8.45 -9.30
CA ARG A 102 -2.12 9.53 -9.71
C ARG A 102 -3.58 9.09 -9.59
N VAL A 103 -3.91 7.90 -10.08
CA VAL A 103 -5.26 7.33 -9.98
C VAL A 103 -5.61 7.05 -8.51
N ALA A 104 -4.69 6.51 -7.70
CA ALA A 104 -4.90 6.28 -6.27
C ALA A 104 -5.25 7.57 -5.52
N TYR A 105 -4.53 8.66 -5.81
CA TYR A 105 -4.85 9.98 -5.25
C TYR A 105 -6.29 10.40 -5.55
N THR A 106 -6.74 10.25 -6.81
CA THR A 106 -8.12 10.59 -7.21
C THR A 106 -9.17 9.67 -6.58
N ARG A 107 -8.76 8.49 -6.08
CA ARG A 107 -9.59 7.57 -5.30
C ARG A 107 -9.61 7.89 -3.80
N GLY A 108 -8.89 8.94 -3.38
CA GLY A 108 -8.84 9.41 -2.00
C GLY A 108 -7.76 8.73 -1.17
N ALA A 109 -6.67 8.27 -1.79
CA ALA A 109 -5.47 7.88 -1.07
C ALA A 109 -4.87 9.10 -0.36
N GLU A 110 -4.71 9.02 0.95
CA GLU A 110 -4.16 10.08 1.81
C GLU A 110 -2.65 9.87 2.05
N VAL A 111 -2.17 8.64 1.85
CA VAL A 111 -0.76 8.25 1.97
C VAL A 111 -0.36 7.51 0.70
N MET A 112 0.77 7.90 0.12
CA MET A 112 1.35 7.21 -1.03
C MET A 112 2.75 6.72 -0.69
N GLU A 113 2.99 5.44 -0.93
CA GLU A 113 4.28 4.79 -0.78
C GLU A 113 4.72 4.22 -2.13
N PHE A 114 5.96 4.43 -2.48
CA PHE A 114 6.55 3.93 -3.71
C PHE A 114 8.05 3.72 -3.54
N HIS A 115 8.67 2.95 -4.43
CA HIS A 115 10.10 2.77 -4.48
C HIS A 115 10.78 3.96 -5.15
N PHE A 116 11.94 4.35 -4.64
CA PHE A 116 12.75 5.45 -5.17
C PHE A 116 14.14 4.97 -5.58
N THR A 117 14.66 5.51 -6.67
CA THR A 117 16.03 5.27 -7.13
C THR A 117 16.69 6.54 -7.67
N ASP A 118 17.99 6.60 -7.56
CA ASP A 118 18.82 7.62 -8.22
C ASP A 118 18.78 7.46 -9.75
N THR A 119 18.91 6.20 -10.23
CA THR A 119 18.81 5.82 -11.64
C THR A 119 18.36 4.37 -11.77
N ARG A 120 17.80 4.00 -12.92
CA ARG A 120 17.53 2.60 -13.29
C ARG A 120 18.66 2.00 -14.12
N GLU A 121 19.53 2.85 -14.67
CA GLU A 121 20.62 2.41 -15.54
C GLU A 121 21.64 1.59 -14.76
N ASN A 122 22.05 0.46 -15.33
CA ASN A 122 23.03 -0.47 -14.77
C ASN A 122 22.66 -1.00 -13.36
N LYS A 123 21.37 -0.97 -12.98
CA LYS A 123 20.88 -1.55 -11.73
C LYS A 123 20.27 -2.92 -11.98
N THR A 124 20.75 -3.93 -11.26
CA THR A 124 20.32 -5.33 -11.44
C THR A 124 19.24 -5.75 -10.45
N PHE A 125 19.16 -5.07 -9.29
CA PHE A 125 18.12 -5.39 -8.31
C PHE A 125 16.74 -4.95 -8.81
N ARG A 126 15.78 -5.86 -8.75
CA ARG A 126 14.47 -5.70 -9.38
C ARG A 126 13.69 -4.46 -8.96
N ASP A 127 13.87 -4.01 -7.71
CA ASP A 127 13.10 -2.89 -7.17
C ASP A 127 13.46 -1.57 -7.89
N HIS A 128 14.67 -1.44 -8.45
CA HIS A 128 15.02 -0.29 -9.28
C HIS A 128 14.11 -0.16 -10.52
N LYS A 129 13.63 -1.28 -11.07
CA LYS A 129 12.75 -1.28 -12.24
C LYS A 129 11.41 -0.59 -11.97
N ILE A 130 10.87 -0.75 -10.78
CA ILE A 130 9.59 -0.16 -10.36
C ILE A 130 9.76 1.18 -9.63
N SER A 131 11.00 1.57 -9.33
CA SER A 131 11.30 2.78 -8.57
C SER A 131 11.09 4.03 -9.44
N LEU A 132 10.60 5.09 -8.82
CA LEU A 132 10.58 6.43 -9.42
C LEU A 132 11.93 7.12 -9.23
N THR A 133 12.35 7.87 -10.24
CA THR A 133 13.50 8.77 -10.15
C THR A 133 13.10 10.11 -9.54
N ALA A 134 14.07 10.93 -9.14
CA ALA A 134 13.82 12.26 -8.58
C ALA A 134 12.95 13.14 -9.49
N GLN A 135 13.18 13.09 -10.80
CA GLN A 135 12.40 13.86 -11.78
C GLN A 135 10.94 13.40 -11.84
N GLU A 136 10.70 12.08 -11.82
CA GLU A 136 9.35 11.52 -11.83
C GLU A 136 8.61 11.83 -10.53
N VAL A 137 9.28 11.77 -9.38
CA VAL A 137 8.71 12.16 -8.08
C VAL A 137 8.34 13.65 -8.07
N LEU A 138 9.19 14.53 -8.58
CA LEU A 138 8.88 15.96 -8.68
C LEU A 138 7.64 16.21 -9.55
N SER A 139 7.54 15.52 -10.70
CA SER A 139 6.37 15.58 -11.56
C SER A 139 5.10 15.12 -10.82
N LEU A 140 5.16 13.96 -10.16
CA LEU A 140 4.05 13.42 -9.37
C LEU A 140 3.61 14.41 -8.28
N ILE A 141 4.55 14.95 -7.49
CA ILE A 141 4.25 15.93 -6.42
C ILE A 141 3.56 17.18 -6.99
N ASN A 142 3.99 17.67 -8.14
CA ASN A 142 3.37 18.84 -8.76
C ASN A 142 1.94 18.53 -9.24
N ASP A 143 1.70 17.32 -9.74
CA ASP A 143 0.37 16.94 -10.19
C ASP A 143 -0.61 16.72 -9.03
N ILE A 144 -0.20 16.05 -7.97
CA ILE A 144 -1.10 15.81 -6.81
C ILE A 144 -1.46 17.09 -6.03
N LYS A 145 -0.80 18.23 -6.30
CA LYS A 145 -1.22 19.55 -5.80
C LYS A 145 -2.45 20.10 -6.54
N LYS A 146 -2.75 19.55 -7.73
CA LYS A 146 -3.91 19.95 -8.53
C LYS A 146 -5.18 19.30 -8.01
N PRO A 147 -6.36 19.86 -8.26
CA PRO A 147 -7.63 19.20 -7.96
C PRO A 147 -7.71 17.82 -8.61
N ALA A 148 -8.29 16.84 -7.90
CA ALA A 148 -8.40 15.47 -8.40
C ALA A 148 -9.09 15.37 -9.77
N LEU A 149 -10.05 16.23 -10.05
CA LEU A 149 -10.74 16.28 -11.36
C LEU A 149 -9.80 16.69 -12.49
N GLU A 150 -8.90 17.63 -12.24
CA GLU A 150 -7.90 18.07 -13.21
C GLU A 150 -6.90 16.96 -13.53
N ILE A 151 -6.48 16.21 -12.50
CA ILE A 151 -5.62 15.04 -12.67
C ILE A 151 -6.34 13.98 -13.52
N LEU A 152 -7.59 13.65 -13.20
CA LEU A 152 -8.37 12.70 -14.00
C LEU A 152 -8.51 13.13 -15.45
N SER A 153 -8.74 14.40 -15.69
CA SER A 153 -8.87 14.96 -17.06
C SER A 153 -7.55 14.93 -17.83
N SER A 154 -6.41 14.94 -17.16
CA SER A 154 -5.08 14.85 -17.79
C SER A 154 -4.67 13.42 -18.15
N ILE A 155 -5.36 12.40 -17.62
CA ILE A 155 -5.07 11.00 -17.94
C ILE A 155 -5.60 10.67 -19.34
N THR A 156 -4.70 10.48 -20.28
CA THR A 156 -5.05 10.18 -21.68
C THR A 156 -5.33 8.71 -21.93
N ASP A 157 -4.71 7.81 -21.17
CA ASP A 157 -4.94 6.38 -21.29
C ASP A 157 -6.09 5.92 -20.36
N ILE A 158 -7.31 6.20 -20.81
CA ILE A 158 -8.56 5.82 -20.10
C ILE A 158 -8.69 4.31 -19.96
N ARG A 159 -8.22 3.52 -20.94
CA ARG A 159 -8.26 2.06 -20.86
C ARG A 159 -7.38 1.56 -19.74
N LYS A 160 -6.15 2.02 -19.66
CA LYS A 160 -5.22 1.67 -18.59
C LYS A 160 -5.74 2.13 -17.23
N MET A 161 -6.27 3.34 -17.14
CA MET A 161 -6.90 3.83 -15.91
C MET A 161 -8.01 2.88 -15.42
N ASN A 162 -8.89 2.42 -16.32
CA ASN A 162 -9.98 1.51 -15.95
C ASN A 162 -9.44 0.14 -15.50
N ILE A 163 -8.38 -0.36 -16.11
CA ILE A 163 -7.71 -1.60 -15.67
C ILE A 163 -7.15 -1.43 -14.25
N LEU A 164 -6.45 -0.34 -13.97
CA LEU A 164 -5.88 -0.04 -12.65
C LEU A 164 -6.93 0.09 -11.55
N LEU A 165 -8.15 0.52 -11.90
CA LEU A 165 -9.25 0.60 -10.92
C LEU A 165 -9.68 -0.77 -10.42
N GLY A 166 -9.74 -1.76 -11.32
CA GLY A 166 -10.03 -3.14 -11.00
C GLY A 166 -11.21 -3.37 -10.06
N ASP A 167 -11.18 -4.49 -9.37
CA ASP A 167 -12.19 -4.86 -8.38
C ASP A 167 -12.11 -4.02 -7.10
N SER A 168 -13.25 -3.93 -6.42
CA SER A 168 -13.34 -3.35 -5.08
C SER A 168 -13.12 -4.38 -3.96
N GLU A 169 -13.10 -5.66 -4.29
CA GLU A 169 -12.85 -6.73 -3.33
C GLU A 169 -11.36 -6.82 -2.96
N LYS A 170 -11.09 -6.83 -1.66
CA LYS A 170 -9.72 -7.05 -1.17
C LYS A 170 -9.36 -8.51 -1.25
N LYS A 171 -8.62 -8.88 -2.28
CA LYS A 171 -8.16 -10.25 -2.54
C LYS A 171 -6.77 -10.49 -1.97
N VAL A 172 -6.52 -11.72 -1.54
CA VAL A 172 -5.16 -12.21 -1.27
C VAL A 172 -4.52 -12.53 -2.60
N THR A 173 -3.63 -11.67 -3.06
CA THR A 173 -2.84 -11.95 -4.26
C THR A 173 -1.69 -12.90 -3.91
N LYS A 174 -1.34 -13.81 -4.83
CA LYS A 174 -0.16 -14.65 -4.69
C LYS A 174 1.08 -13.77 -4.86
N GLY A 175 1.57 -13.18 -3.77
CA GLY A 175 2.82 -12.44 -3.79
C GLY A 175 4.02 -13.37 -3.84
N GLU A 176 5.07 -13.01 -4.53
CA GLU A 176 6.37 -13.65 -4.40
C GLU A 176 6.94 -13.37 -3.01
N ILE A 177 6.92 -14.38 -2.13
CA ILE A 177 7.66 -14.32 -0.87
C ILE A 177 9.10 -14.70 -1.19
N LYS A 178 9.98 -13.72 -1.24
CA LYS A 178 11.42 -14.00 -1.36
C LYS A 178 11.93 -14.70 -0.12
N THR A 179 12.65 -15.79 -0.36
CA THR A 179 13.28 -16.63 0.66
C THR A 179 14.37 -15.93 1.47
N ASN A 180 14.79 -14.72 1.09
CA ASN A 180 15.85 -13.97 1.75
C ASN A 180 15.36 -12.89 2.73
N HIS A 181 14.05 -12.69 2.85
CA HIS A 181 13.51 -11.92 3.95
C HIS A 181 13.21 -12.86 5.11
N VAL A 182 13.55 -12.41 6.31
CA VAL A 182 13.17 -13.00 7.60
C VAL A 182 11.83 -13.71 7.43
N ILE A 183 11.79 -15.00 7.74
CA ILE A 183 10.57 -15.83 7.72
C ILE A 183 9.45 -14.97 8.29
N SER A 184 8.53 -14.54 7.43
CA SER A 184 7.42 -13.74 7.92
C SER A 184 6.71 -14.61 8.95
N PHE A 185 6.52 -14.10 10.16
CA PHE A 185 5.81 -14.78 11.24
C PHE A 185 4.45 -15.33 10.79
N ARG A 186 3.89 -14.79 9.74
CA ARG A 186 2.68 -15.24 9.08
C ARG A 186 2.76 -16.71 8.61
N ARG A 187 3.89 -17.15 8.05
CA ARG A 187 4.08 -18.55 7.61
C ARG A 187 4.23 -19.53 8.78
N ALA A 188 4.85 -19.09 9.86
CA ALA A 188 5.05 -19.94 11.05
C ALA A 188 3.73 -20.22 11.81
N ILE A 189 2.74 -19.33 11.69
CA ILE A 189 1.45 -19.48 12.41
C ILE A 189 0.46 -20.37 11.61
N TYR A 190 0.53 -20.38 10.29
CA TYR A 190 -0.41 -21.14 9.42
C TYR A 190 0.15 -22.45 8.87
N SER A 191 1.35 -22.85 9.24
CA SER A 191 1.95 -24.13 8.85
C SER A 191 1.77 -25.24 9.90
N LYS A 192 0.73 -25.13 10.73
CA LYS A 192 0.28 -26.23 11.61
C LYS A 192 -1.08 -26.75 11.16
#